data_b3f4c982431c4f126b05e57870d2eeb9
#
_entry.id   b3f4c982431c4f126b05e57870d2eeb9
#
_cell.length_a   1.000
_cell.length_b   1.000
_cell.length_c   1.000
_cell.angle_alpha   90.00
_cell.angle_beta   90.00
_cell.angle_gamma   90.00
#
_symmetry.space_group_name_H-M   'P 1'
#
loop_
_entity.id
_entity.type
_entity.pdbx_description
1 polymer ?
#
loop_
_entity_poly.entity_id
_entity_poly.type
_entity_poly.pdbx_seq_one_letter_code
_entity_poly.pdbx_strand_id
1 'polypeptide(L)'
;MLKNAMASADIKSVEAPARGYQEVLAGRADVFVTSNLEGSTLKAKYSNVKEIEVNAPRNPTPLAMLLPQADQVWINYVNHWIKIKTAKGFFKSTAEKWGL
;
A
#
# COMPACT_ATOMS: atom_id res chain seq x y z
N MET A 1 -6.06 -12.16 8.86
CA MET A 1 -4.72 -11.66 9.20
C MET A 1 -4.69 -10.88 10.52
N LEU A 2 -5.40 -9.75 10.63
CA LEU A 2 -5.39 -8.91 11.85
C LEU A 2 -5.84 -9.64 13.12
N LYS A 3 -6.91 -10.44 13.06
CA LYS A 3 -7.41 -11.21 14.21
C LYS A 3 -6.36 -12.14 14.82
N ASN A 4 -5.46 -12.68 14.01
CA ASN A 4 -4.39 -13.55 14.49
C ASN A 4 -3.18 -12.78 15.03
N ALA A 5 -2.95 -11.56 14.52
CA ALA A 5 -1.82 -10.73 14.93
C ALA A 5 -2.13 -9.87 16.15
N MET A 6 -3.40 -9.55 16.39
CA MET A 6 -3.88 -8.64 17.43
C MET A 6 -5.13 -9.22 18.10
N ALA A 7 -4.98 -10.39 18.71
CA ALA A 7 -6.10 -11.18 19.25
C ALA A 7 -6.94 -10.46 20.34
N SER A 8 -6.34 -9.51 21.06
CA SER A 8 -7.00 -8.72 22.10
C SER A 8 -7.57 -7.38 21.61
N ALA A 9 -7.42 -7.04 20.33
CA ALA A 9 -7.94 -5.80 19.77
C ALA A 9 -9.39 -5.97 19.31
N ASP A 10 -10.20 -4.93 19.52
CA ASP A 10 -11.54 -4.84 18.93
C ASP A 10 -11.39 -4.44 17.45
N ILE A 11 -11.60 -5.41 16.57
CA ILE A 11 -11.40 -5.25 15.13
C ILE A 11 -12.72 -4.94 14.45
N LYS A 12 -12.85 -3.70 13.99
CA LYS A 12 -13.97 -3.22 13.21
C LYS A 12 -13.65 -3.32 11.70
N SER A 13 -14.45 -4.10 11.00
CA SER A 13 -14.37 -4.16 9.53
C SER A 13 -15.32 -3.14 8.92
N VAL A 14 -14.81 -2.29 8.05
CA VAL A 14 -15.57 -1.24 7.37
C VAL A 14 -15.37 -1.33 5.87
N GLU A 15 -16.32 -0.82 5.11
CA GLU A 15 -16.19 -0.75 3.65
C GLU A 15 -15.04 0.19 3.25
N ALA A 16 -14.12 -0.36 2.49
CA ALA A 16 -12.92 0.35 2.02
C ALA A 16 -13.24 1.34 0.88
N PRO A 17 -12.35 2.29 0.63
CA PRO A 17 -11.23 2.72 1.47
C PRO A 17 -11.58 3.90 2.39
N ALA A 18 -12.60 4.69 2.03
CA ALA A 18 -12.85 6.00 2.65
C ALA A 18 -13.32 5.92 4.11
N ARG A 19 -14.01 4.86 4.50
CA ARG A 19 -14.57 4.75 5.87
C ARG A 19 -13.52 4.43 6.92
N GLY A 20 -12.46 3.68 6.61
CA GLY A 20 -11.48 3.26 7.59
C GLY A 20 -10.74 4.42 8.26
N TYR A 21 -10.15 5.32 7.49
CA TYR A 21 -9.46 6.48 8.06
C TYR A 21 -10.42 7.50 8.70
N GLN A 22 -11.66 7.60 8.20
CA GLN A 22 -12.68 8.48 8.78
C GLN A 22 -13.08 8.05 10.19
N GLU A 23 -13.06 6.76 10.51
CA GLU A 23 -13.30 6.27 11.87
C GLU A 23 -12.21 6.76 12.84
N VAL A 24 -10.95 6.79 12.39
CA VAL A 24 -9.84 7.32 13.20
C VAL A 24 -9.96 8.84 13.35
N LEU A 25 -10.20 9.57 12.27
CA LEU A 25 -10.35 11.03 12.32
C LEU A 25 -11.51 11.48 13.21
N ALA A 26 -12.57 10.70 13.28
CA ALA A 26 -13.74 10.95 14.12
C ALA A 26 -13.58 10.45 15.56
N GLY A 27 -12.45 9.84 15.91
CA GLY A 27 -12.20 9.29 17.26
C GLY A 27 -13.01 8.03 17.60
N ARG A 28 -13.56 7.35 16.61
CA ARG A 28 -14.30 6.10 16.79
C ARG A 28 -13.44 4.83 16.66
N ALA A 29 -12.20 5.02 16.23
CA ALA A 29 -11.16 3.99 16.21
C ALA A 29 -9.81 4.62 16.53
N ASP A 30 -8.93 3.87 17.17
CA ASP A 30 -7.60 4.34 17.55
C ASP A 30 -6.58 4.18 16.43
N VAL A 31 -6.75 3.14 15.61
CA VAL A 31 -5.80 2.75 14.56
C VAL A 31 -6.53 2.31 13.30
N PHE A 32 -6.00 2.71 12.16
CA PHE A 32 -6.38 2.21 10.84
C PHE A 32 -5.22 1.44 10.23
N VAL A 33 -5.46 0.18 9.86
CA VAL A 33 -4.46 -0.67 9.21
C VAL A 33 -4.73 -0.69 7.72
N THR A 34 -3.77 -0.23 6.96
CA THR A 34 -3.88 -0.10 5.51
C THR A 34 -2.53 -0.37 4.82
N SER A 35 -2.46 -0.16 3.51
CA SER A 35 -1.20 -0.23 2.78
C SER A 35 -0.29 0.97 3.10
N ASN A 36 1.01 0.80 2.93
CA ASN A 36 1.97 1.89 3.08
C ASN A 36 1.67 3.07 2.14
N LEU A 37 1.21 2.80 0.93
CA LEU A 37 0.83 3.80 -0.06
C LEU A 37 -0.31 4.71 0.45
N GLU A 38 -1.37 4.12 0.96
CA GLU A 38 -2.49 4.87 1.53
C GLU A 38 -2.09 5.58 2.82
N GLY A 39 -1.31 4.94 3.68
CA GLY A 39 -0.79 5.53 4.92
C GLY A 39 0.02 6.80 4.66
N SER A 40 0.97 6.75 3.73
CA SER A 40 1.79 7.91 3.36
C SER A 40 0.96 9.05 2.77
N THR A 41 -0.03 8.72 1.94
CA THR A 41 -0.96 9.71 1.38
C THR A 41 -1.80 10.39 2.47
N LEU A 42 -2.32 9.61 3.43
CA LEU A 42 -3.11 10.14 4.54
C LEU A 42 -2.28 11.00 5.48
N LYS A 43 -1.05 10.59 5.78
CA LYS A 43 -0.08 11.37 6.59
C LYS A 43 0.23 12.73 5.93
N ALA A 44 0.39 12.77 4.61
CA ALA A 44 0.62 14.01 3.88
C ALA A 44 -0.61 14.93 3.88
N LYS A 45 -1.81 14.36 3.90
CA LYS A 45 -3.07 15.10 3.82
C LYS A 45 -3.59 15.59 5.18
N TYR A 46 -3.37 14.82 6.23
CA TYR A 46 -3.93 15.08 7.57
C TYR A 46 -2.82 15.21 8.61
N SER A 47 -2.64 16.40 9.17
CA SER A 47 -1.62 16.68 10.18
C SER A 47 -1.88 16.03 11.55
N ASN A 48 -3.10 15.61 11.80
CA ASN A 48 -3.54 15.01 13.06
C ASN A 48 -3.45 13.47 13.08
N VAL A 49 -2.91 12.86 12.02
CA VAL A 49 -2.63 11.43 11.96
C VAL A 49 -1.14 11.17 11.89
N LYS A 50 -0.70 10.06 12.49
CA LYS A 50 0.68 9.61 12.47
C LYS A 50 0.76 8.22 11.88
N GLU A 51 1.69 8.01 10.98
CA GLU A 51 2.05 6.69 10.49
C GLU A 51 2.92 5.97 11.53
N ILE A 52 2.54 4.76 11.88
CA ILE A 52 3.33 3.87 12.74
C ILE A 52 4.09 2.94 11.82
N GLU A 53 5.39 3.16 11.70
CA GLU A 53 6.26 2.30 10.93
C GLU A 53 6.45 0.95 11.63
N VAL A 54 6.36 -0.13 10.87
CA VAL A 54 6.66 -1.48 11.34
C VAL A 54 7.98 -1.94 10.71
N ASN A 55 8.83 -2.57 11.51
CA ASN A 55 10.15 -3.01 11.06
C ASN A 55 10.11 -4.04 9.92
N ALA A 56 9.00 -4.74 9.79
CA ALA A 56 8.78 -5.69 8.70
C ALA A 56 7.32 -5.62 8.22
N PRO A 57 7.07 -5.60 6.91
CA PRO A 57 5.72 -5.67 6.38
C PRO A 57 5.03 -6.96 6.82
N ARG A 58 3.81 -6.85 7.33
CA ARG A 58 3.04 -8.04 7.78
C ARG A 58 2.49 -8.85 6.60
N ASN A 59 2.27 -8.22 5.47
CA ASN A 59 1.75 -8.86 4.27
C ASN A 59 2.32 -8.17 3.03
N PRO A 60 3.60 -8.42 2.69
CA PRO A 60 4.18 -7.87 1.48
C PRO A 60 3.47 -8.45 0.27
N THR A 61 2.84 -7.61 -0.51
CA THR A 61 2.10 -8.01 -1.71
C THR A 61 2.81 -7.43 -2.93
N PRO A 62 3.32 -8.27 -3.84
CA PRO A 62 3.93 -7.79 -5.07
C PRO A 62 2.88 -7.16 -5.98
N LEU A 63 3.22 -6.04 -6.57
CA LEU A 63 2.42 -5.43 -7.62
C LEU A 63 2.75 -6.08 -8.97
N ALA A 64 1.74 -6.24 -9.82
CA ALA A 64 1.88 -6.83 -11.13
C ALA A 64 1.02 -6.10 -12.16
N MET A 65 1.38 -6.27 -13.44
CA MET A 65 0.58 -5.79 -14.56
C MET A 65 -0.23 -6.95 -15.13
N LEU A 66 -1.50 -6.71 -15.40
CA LEU A 66 -2.35 -7.66 -16.12
C LEU A 66 -2.17 -7.46 -17.64
N LEU A 67 -1.80 -8.51 -18.33
CA LEU A 67 -1.57 -8.53 -19.77
C LEU A 67 -2.38 -9.65 -20.42
N PRO A 68 -2.71 -9.54 -21.73
CA PRO A 68 -3.36 -10.62 -22.47
C PRO A 68 -2.53 -11.90 -22.40
N GLN A 69 -3.14 -13.00 -21.99
CA GLN A 69 -2.45 -14.28 -21.78
C GLN A 69 -1.86 -14.87 -23.05
N ALA A 70 -2.49 -14.61 -24.21
CA ALA A 70 -2.10 -15.20 -25.48
C ALA A 70 -0.91 -14.47 -26.16
N ASP A 71 -0.51 -13.30 -25.69
CA ASP A 71 0.57 -12.51 -26.30
C ASP A 71 1.88 -12.63 -25.53
N GLN A 72 2.60 -13.72 -25.78
CA GLN A 72 3.88 -13.98 -25.13
C GLN A 72 4.97 -12.97 -25.51
N VAL A 73 4.93 -12.46 -26.73
CA VAL A 73 5.89 -11.46 -27.20
C VAL A 73 5.72 -10.16 -26.44
N TRP A 74 4.49 -9.72 -26.26
CA TRP A 74 4.16 -8.54 -25.44
C TRP A 74 4.54 -8.72 -23.98
N ILE A 75 4.23 -9.87 -23.39
CA ILE A 75 4.60 -10.19 -22.00
C ILE A 75 6.12 -10.12 -21.81
N ASN A 76 6.88 -10.70 -22.72
CA ASN A 76 8.36 -10.67 -22.68
C ASN A 76 8.90 -9.25 -22.81
N TYR A 77 8.32 -8.44 -23.69
CA TYR A 77 8.69 -7.04 -23.86
C TYR A 77 8.46 -6.25 -22.56
N VAL A 78 7.28 -6.35 -21.95
CA VAL A 78 6.94 -5.66 -20.71
C VAL A 78 7.86 -6.11 -19.57
N ASN A 79 8.13 -7.41 -19.43
CA ASN A 79 9.05 -7.92 -18.42
C ASN A 79 10.48 -7.37 -18.59
N HIS A 80 10.96 -7.27 -19.84
CA HIS A 80 12.26 -6.64 -20.16
C HIS A 80 12.28 -5.16 -19.81
N TRP A 81 11.22 -4.45 -20.16
CA TRP A 81 11.05 -3.05 -19.83
C TRP A 81 11.10 -2.81 -18.31
N ILE A 82 10.38 -3.63 -17.53
CA ILE A 82 10.41 -3.56 -16.05
C ILE A 82 11.82 -3.76 -15.53
N LYS A 83 12.55 -4.76 -15.99
CA LYS A 83 13.95 -5.02 -15.59
C LYS A 83 14.86 -3.83 -15.87
N ILE A 84 14.81 -3.27 -17.08
CA ILE A 84 15.61 -2.11 -17.48
C ILE A 84 15.27 -0.89 -16.63
N LYS A 85 13.98 -0.62 -16.43
CA LYS A 85 13.52 0.53 -15.65
C LYS A 85 13.87 0.40 -14.16
N THR A 86 13.83 -0.81 -13.63
CA THR A 86 14.27 -1.09 -12.25
C THR A 86 15.76 -0.82 -12.10
N ALA A 87 16.57 -1.33 -13.01
CA ALA A 87 18.03 -1.12 -13.00
C ALA A 87 18.43 0.37 -13.12
N LYS A 88 17.64 1.17 -13.84
CA LYS A 88 17.82 2.61 -13.98
C LYS A 88 17.25 3.45 -12.83
N GLY A 89 16.70 2.82 -11.79
CA GLY A 89 16.11 3.50 -10.64
C GLY A 89 14.81 4.25 -10.93
N PHE A 90 14.15 3.99 -12.08
CA PHE A 90 12.94 4.68 -12.48
C PHE A 90 11.80 4.52 -11.46
N PHE A 91 11.57 3.32 -10.97
CA PHE A 91 10.50 3.09 -9.99
C PHE A 91 10.80 3.76 -8.66
N LYS A 92 12.06 3.71 -8.21
CA LYS A 92 12.49 4.38 -6.98
C LYS A 92 12.29 5.89 -7.08
N SER A 93 12.78 6.53 -8.12
CA SER A 93 12.65 7.98 -8.30
C SER A 93 11.18 8.42 -8.48
N THR A 94 10.37 7.57 -9.10
CA THR A 94 8.94 7.82 -9.25
C THR A 94 8.23 7.73 -7.90
N ALA A 95 8.52 6.71 -7.10
CA ALA A 95 7.98 6.57 -5.76
C ALA A 95 8.32 7.80 -4.88
N GLU A 96 9.60 8.19 -4.85
CA GLU A 96 10.05 9.38 -4.12
C GLU A 96 9.32 10.67 -4.57
N LYS A 97 9.10 10.83 -5.88
CA LYS A 97 8.33 11.97 -6.43
C LYS A 97 6.89 12.03 -5.91
N TRP A 98 6.29 10.89 -5.62
CA TRP A 98 4.93 10.78 -5.10
C TRP A 98 4.86 10.63 -3.56
N GLY A 99 6.01 10.75 -2.86
CA GLY A 99 6.07 10.69 -1.41
C GLY A 99 5.93 9.28 -0.83
N LEU A 100 6.43 8.28 -1.58
CA LEU A 100 6.36 6.85 -1.22
C LEU A 100 7.73 6.31 -0.86
#